data_ac6e94fac88ab3d5d7aea4f29a253707
#
_entry.id   ac6e94fac88ab3d5d7aea4f29a253707
#
_cell.length_a   1.000
_cell.length_b   1.000
_cell.length_c   1.000
_cell.angle_alpha   90.00
_cell.angle_beta   90.00
_cell.angle_gamma   90.00
#
_symmetry.space_group_name_H-M   'P 1'
#
loop_
_entity.id
_entity.type
_entity.pdbx_description
1 polymer ?
#
loop_
_entity_poly.entity_id
_entity_poly.type
_entity_poly.pdbx_seq_one_letter_code
_entity_poly.pdbx_strand_id
1 'polypeptide(L)'
;MIFSSKTIPGNEEPVQRLIEGLKDRGVSVIHADDAATTLHASGHPCQDELKDLYETLKPRLSIPVHGEKRHMEANATIARESGVPVTFTGNNGDLFYLSPSPGVRRKWATVGRLQVDEKARKLERIAS
;
A
#
# COMPACT_ATOMS: atom_id res chain seq x y z
N MET A 1 -13.36 14.04 -21.74
CA MET A 1 -12.49 12.92 -21.31
C MET A 1 -12.77 12.59 -19.87
N ILE A 2 -12.80 11.32 -19.49
CA ILE A 2 -13.03 10.90 -18.10
C ILE A 2 -11.73 10.27 -17.57
N PHE A 3 -11.22 10.80 -16.45
CA PHE A 3 -10.12 10.22 -15.69
C PHE A 3 -10.71 9.35 -14.56
N SER A 4 -10.77 8.05 -14.78
CA SER A 4 -11.24 7.08 -13.76
C SER A 4 -10.12 6.58 -12.85
N SER A 5 -8.87 6.98 -13.11
CA SER A 5 -7.73 6.60 -12.28
C SER A 5 -7.56 7.58 -11.12
N LYS A 6 -7.18 7.06 -9.95
CA LYS A 6 -6.76 7.88 -8.82
C LYS A 6 -5.34 8.38 -9.04
N THR A 7 -5.07 9.64 -8.73
CA THR A 7 -3.71 10.20 -8.79
C THR A 7 -2.83 9.53 -7.73
N ILE A 8 -1.70 8.99 -8.15
CA ILE A 8 -0.72 8.36 -7.25
C ILE A 8 0.09 9.48 -6.57
N PRO A 9 0.31 9.41 -5.24
CA PRO A 9 1.16 10.35 -4.54
C PRO A 9 2.53 10.54 -5.21
N GLY A 10 2.90 11.79 -5.48
CA GLY A 10 4.12 12.17 -6.21
C GLY A 10 3.92 12.39 -7.72
N ASN A 11 2.75 12.08 -8.27
CA ASN A 11 2.40 12.31 -9.67
C ASN A 11 1.35 13.42 -9.86
N GLU A 12 1.08 14.20 -8.84
CA GLU A 12 0.03 15.24 -8.86
C GLU A 12 0.30 16.29 -9.94
N GLU A 13 1.53 16.84 -9.96
CA GLU A 13 1.93 17.85 -10.94
C GLU A 13 1.87 17.37 -12.40
N PRO A 14 2.45 16.22 -12.78
CA PRO A 14 2.33 15.70 -14.14
C PRO A 14 0.89 15.47 -14.57
N VAL A 15 0.04 14.94 -13.69
CA VAL A 15 -1.38 14.71 -13.98
C VAL A 15 -2.12 16.03 -14.14
N GLN A 16 -1.87 17.01 -13.27
CA GLN A 16 -2.48 18.33 -13.37
C GLN A 16 -2.11 19.03 -14.68
N ARG A 17 -0.83 19.03 -15.06
CA ARG A 17 -0.37 19.59 -16.36
C ARG A 17 -1.05 18.93 -17.56
N LEU A 18 -1.26 17.61 -17.50
CA LEU A 18 -1.99 16.89 -18.54
C LEU A 18 -3.45 17.35 -18.64
N ILE A 19 -4.12 17.48 -17.50
CA ILE A 19 -5.52 17.94 -17.43
C ILE A 19 -5.65 19.36 -17.98
N GLU A 20 -4.77 20.26 -17.57
CA GLU A 20 -4.74 21.65 -18.07
C GLU A 20 -4.52 21.69 -19.58
N GLY A 21 -3.53 20.97 -20.08
CA GLY A 21 -3.26 20.91 -21.52
C GLY A 21 -4.41 20.30 -22.35
N LEU A 22 -5.26 19.47 -21.76
CA LEU A 22 -6.48 18.99 -22.40
C LEU A 22 -7.59 20.06 -22.39
N LYS A 23 -7.76 20.75 -21.26
CA LYS A 23 -8.72 21.86 -21.14
C LYS A 23 -8.40 23.00 -22.10
N ASP A 24 -7.12 23.36 -22.24
CA ASP A 24 -6.66 24.39 -23.19
C ASP A 24 -6.97 24.04 -24.65
N ARG A 25 -7.10 22.77 -24.96
CA ARG A 25 -7.54 22.28 -26.28
C ARG A 25 -9.04 22.13 -26.41
N GLY A 26 -9.83 22.66 -25.47
CA GLY A 26 -11.29 22.60 -25.47
C GLY A 26 -11.86 21.24 -25.07
N VAL A 27 -11.07 20.32 -24.49
CA VAL A 27 -11.56 19.03 -24.05
C VAL A 27 -12.20 19.18 -22.66
N SER A 28 -13.48 18.82 -22.55
CA SER A 28 -14.12 18.69 -21.23
C SER A 28 -13.51 17.50 -20.46
N VAL A 29 -12.97 17.76 -19.28
CA VAL A 29 -12.34 16.76 -18.43
C VAL A 29 -13.14 16.59 -17.15
N ILE A 30 -13.50 15.35 -16.83
CA ILE A 30 -14.11 14.93 -15.57
C ILE A 30 -13.08 14.08 -14.82
N HIS A 31 -12.68 14.52 -13.65
CA HIS A 31 -11.78 13.76 -12.78
C HIS A 31 -12.59 12.94 -11.76
N ALA A 32 -12.02 11.82 -11.31
CA ALA A 32 -12.71 10.92 -10.36
C ALA A 32 -13.10 11.62 -9.05
N ASP A 33 -12.29 12.59 -8.61
CA ASP A 33 -12.53 13.33 -7.36
C ASP A 33 -13.64 14.40 -7.52
N ASP A 34 -13.93 14.85 -8.75
CA ASP A 34 -14.91 15.88 -9.06
C ASP A 34 -16.28 15.29 -9.48
N ALA A 35 -16.36 13.97 -9.61
CA ALA A 35 -17.54 13.32 -10.14
C ALA A 35 -18.62 13.11 -9.07
N ALA A 36 -19.89 13.35 -9.43
CA ALA A 36 -21.03 13.09 -8.57
C ALA A 36 -21.28 11.59 -8.31
N THR A 37 -20.64 10.71 -9.08
CA THR A 37 -20.74 9.25 -8.98
C THR A 37 -19.33 8.64 -8.89
N THR A 38 -19.24 7.45 -8.29
CA THR A 38 -17.97 6.73 -8.21
C THR A 38 -17.44 6.35 -9.59
N LEU A 39 -16.38 7.01 -10.03
CA LEU A 39 -15.69 6.71 -11.30
C LEU A 39 -14.49 5.78 -11.14
N HIS A 40 -14.02 5.58 -9.92
CA HIS A 40 -12.85 4.75 -9.61
C HIS A 40 -13.20 3.76 -8.50
N ALA A 41 -12.94 2.49 -8.77
CA ALA A 41 -12.92 1.45 -7.73
C ALA A 41 -11.46 1.08 -7.45
N SER A 42 -11.04 1.20 -6.20
CA SER A 42 -9.70 0.79 -5.78
C SER A 42 -9.56 -0.75 -5.88
N GLY A 43 -8.39 -1.22 -6.33
CA GLY A 43 -8.04 -2.64 -6.23
C GLY A 43 -7.65 -3.06 -4.81
N HIS A 44 -7.51 -2.09 -3.89
CA HIS A 44 -7.29 -2.37 -2.47
C HIS A 44 -8.63 -2.40 -1.74
N PRO A 45 -8.86 -3.37 -0.84
CA PRO A 45 -10.11 -3.48 -0.11
C PRO A 45 -10.31 -2.28 0.83
N CYS A 46 -11.55 -1.87 1.01
CA CYS A 46 -11.93 -0.93 2.06
C CYS A 46 -11.99 -1.62 3.44
N GLN A 47 -12.22 -0.84 4.50
CA GLN A 47 -12.26 -1.40 5.86
C GLN A 47 -13.35 -2.45 6.04
N ASP A 48 -14.53 -2.21 5.46
CA ASP A 48 -15.67 -3.13 5.61
C ASP A 48 -15.40 -4.46 4.89
N GLU A 49 -14.83 -4.41 3.69
CA GLU A 49 -14.42 -5.62 2.96
C GLU A 49 -13.34 -6.40 3.71
N LEU A 50 -12.41 -5.72 4.41
CA LEU A 50 -11.42 -6.38 5.26
C LEU A 50 -12.06 -7.03 6.48
N LYS A 51 -13.04 -6.40 7.12
CA LYS A 51 -13.80 -6.99 8.22
C LYS A 51 -14.53 -8.25 7.77
N ASP A 52 -15.28 -8.16 6.69
CA ASP A 52 -16.02 -9.30 6.11
C ASP A 52 -15.07 -10.47 5.80
N LEU A 53 -13.87 -10.15 5.25
CA LEU A 53 -12.86 -11.16 4.98
C LEU A 53 -12.37 -11.85 6.26
N TYR A 54 -12.02 -11.08 7.30
CA TYR A 54 -11.56 -11.64 8.57
C TYR A 54 -12.64 -12.42 9.31
N GLU A 55 -13.87 -11.93 9.31
CA GLU A 55 -15.02 -12.61 9.91
C GLU A 55 -15.37 -13.91 9.19
N THR A 56 -15.19 -13.95 7.88
CA THR A 56 -15.42 -15.15 7.06
C THR A 56 -14.33 -16.19 7.25
N LEU A 57 -13.05 -15.77 7.13
CA LEU A 57 -11.89 -16.68 7.19
C LEU A 57 -11.52 -17.10 8.61
N LYS A 58 -11.78 -16.24 9.60
CA LYS A 58 -11.42 -16.44 11.02
C LYS A 58 -9.98 -16.93 11.20
N PRO A 59 -8.98 -16.24 10.63
CA PRO A 59 -7.60 -16.69 10.70
C PRO A 59 -7.10 -16.64 12.14
N ARG A 60 -6.21 -17.56 12.49
CA ARG A 60 -5.55 -17.58 13.81
C ARG A 60 -4.46 -16.52 13.95
N LEU A 61 -3.95 -16.05 12.83
CA LEU A 61 -2.85 -15.10 12.75
C LEU A 61 -3.01 -14.22 11.50
N SER A 62 -2.76 -12.92 11.65
CA SER A 62 -2.65 -11.97 10.55
C SER A 62 -1.29 -11.25 10.58
N ILE A 63 -0.66 -11.15 9.42
CA ILE A 63 0.59 -10.43 9.23
C ILE A 63 0.44 -9.55 7.99
N PRO A 64 0.02 -8.29 8.15
CA PRO A 64 -0.03 -7.34 7.04
C PRO A 64 1.36 -7.09 6.48
N VAL A 65 1.49 -7.12 5.16
CA VAL A 65 2.74 -6.89 4.44
C VAL A 65 2.51 -5.94 3.26
N HIS A 66 3.58 -5.45 2.66
CA HIS A 66 3.51 -4.64 1.45
C HIS A 66 2.73 -3.33 1.62
N GLY A 67 3.22 -2.48 2.51
CA GLY A 67 2.62 -1.17 2.75
C GLY A 67 3.49 -0.30 3.66
N GLU A 68 3.10 0.95 3.78
CA GLU A 68 3.67 1.82 4.80
C GLU A 68 3.24 1.33 6.19
N LYS A 69 4.04 1.66 7.19
CA LYS A 69 3.80 1.27 8.58
C LYS A 69 2.36 1.58 9.03
N ARG A 70 1.86 2.79 8.73
CA ARG A 70 0.49 3.19 9.07
C ARG A 70 -0.59 2.28 8.47
N HIS A 71 -0.39 1.80 7.24
CA HIS A 71 -1.34 0.92 6.56
C HIS A 71 -1.32 -0.49 7.17
N MET A 72 -0.13 -0.99 7.49
CA MET A 72 0.00 -2.29 8.17
C MET A 72 -0.59 -2.27 9.57
N GLU A 73 -0.39 -1.19 10.33
CA GLU A 73 -0.96 -1.00 11.65
C GLU A 73 -2.49 -0.88 11.62
N ALA A 74 -3.04 -0.14 10.64
CA ALA A 74 -4.48 -0.03 10.45
C ALA A 74 -5.11 -1.39 10.13
N ASN A 75 -4.50 -2.16 9.20
CA ASN A 75 -4.97 -3.51 8.86
C ASN A 75 -4.90 -4.45 10.09
N ALA A 76 -3.80 -4.42 10.86
CA ALA A 76 -3.67 -5.23 12.07
C ALA A 76 -4.71 -4.84 13.14
N THR A 77 -5.13 -3.58 13.19
CA THR A 77 -6.20 -3.12 14.08
C THR A 77 -7.53 -3.69 13.65
N ILE A 78 -7.88 -3.58 12.37
CA ILE A 78 -9.11 -4.18 11.81
C ILE A 78 -9.13 -5.69 12.06
N ALA A 79 -8.02 -6.40 11.84
CA ALA A 79 -7.92 -7.83 12.12
C ALA A 79 -8.24 -8.17 13.59
N ARG A 80 -7.69 -7.43 14.55
CA ARG A 80 -7.98 -7.61 15.98
C ARG A 80 -9.46 -7.35 16.31
N GLU A 81 -10.00 -6.26 15.79
CA GLU A 81 -11.41 -5.89 15.99
C GLU A 81 -12.36 -6.94 15.40
N SER A 82 -11.94 -7.60 14.32
CA SER A 82 -12.67 -8.72 13.69
C SER A 82 -12.40 -10.08 14.34
N GLY A 83 -11.74 -10.11 15.50
CA GLY A 83 -11.56 -11.31 16.30
C GLY A 83 -10.33 -12.17 15.96
N VAL A 84 -9.38 -11.67 15.18
CA VAL A 84 -8.11 -12.38 14.94
C VAL A 84 -7.25 -12.35 16.21
N PRO A 85 -6.93 -13.52 16.81
CA PRO A 85 -6.32 -13.56 18.15
C PRO A 85 -4.86 -13.09 18.16
N VAL A 86 -4.15 -13.24 17.04
CA VAL A 86 -2.73 -12.85 16.94
C VAL A 86 -2.51 -11.98 15.70
N THR A 87 -1.91 -10.82 15.89
CA THR A 87 -1.52 -9.95 14.77
C THR A 87 -0.09 -9.46 14.97
N PHE A 88 0.71 -9.54 13.92
CA PHE A 88 2.05 -8.98 13.92
C PHE A 88 2.19 -7.96 12.79
N THR A 89 2.88 -6.87 13.07
CA THR A 89 3.41 -5.96 12.06
C THR A 89 4.93 -5.96 12.12
N GLY A 90 5.60 -5.70 11.02
CA GLY A 90 7.06 -5.71 10.99
C GLY A 90 7.66 -4.80 9.94
N ASN A 91 8.98 -4.75 9.97
CA ASN A 91 9.79 -4.00 9.02
C ASN A 91 10.61 -4.97 8.17
N ASN A 92 11.18 -4.45 7.09
CA ASN A 92 12.15 -5.23 6.31
C ASN A 92 13.28 -5.72 7.22
N GLY A 93 13.65 -6.99 7.06
CA GLY A 93 14.65 -7.65 7.90
C GLY A 93 14.12 -8.32 9.17
N ASP A 94 12.84 -8.15 9.50
CA ASP A 94 12.21 -8.92 10.56
C ASP A 94 11.87 -10.34 10.07
N LEU A 95 12.04 -11.33 10.94
CA LEU A 95 11.67 -12.72 10.70
C LEU A 95 10.38 -13.04 11.45
N PHE A 96 9.36 -13.47 10.73
CA PHE A 96 8.13 -14.03 11.29
C PHE A 96 8.19 -15.55 11.26
N TYR A 97 7.98 -16.18 12.39
CA TYR A 97 7.82 -17.62 12.48
C TYR A 97 6.39 -17.96 12.92
N LEU A 98 5.82 -18.97 12.28
CA LEU A 98 4.39 -19.28 12.39
C LEU A 98 4.12 -20.47 13.31
N SER A 99 5.09 -21.35 13.49
CA SER A 99 4.97 -22.61 14.26
C SER A 99 6.27 -22.88 15.01
N PRO A 100 6.23 -23.56 16.16
CA PRO A 100 5.04 -24.04 16.88
C PRO A 100 4.25 -22.93 17.59
N SER A 101 4.90 -21.84 17.97
CA SER A 101 4.28 -20.66 18.59
C SER A 101 4.61 -19.46 17.73
N PRO A 102 3.60 -18.78 17.16
CA PRO A 102 3.84 -17.61 16.32
C PRO A 102 4.61 -16.50 17.03
N GLY A 103 5.50 -15.85 16.29
CA GLY A 103 6.30 -14.76 16.86
C GLY A 103 7.10 -13.99 15.82
N VAL A 104 7.85 -13.00 16.30
CA VAL A 104 8.68 -12.16 15.44
C VAL A 104 10.06 -11.94 16.08
N ARG A 105 11.12 -12.11 15.27
CA ARG A 105 12.48 -11.67 15.60
C ARG A 105 12.80 -10.43 14.80
N ARG A 106 13.00 -9.34 15.51
CA ARG A 106 13.30 -8.04 14.91
C ARG A 106 14.73 -8.00 14.41
N LYS A 107 14.94 -7.32 13.25
CA LYS A 107 16.27 -7.10 12.66
C LYS A 107 17.07 -8.40 12.48
N TRP A 108 16.39 -9.49 12.12
CA TRP A 108 17.01 -10.79 11.88
C TRP A 108 17.97 -10.77 10.70
N ALA A 109 17.58 -10.13 9.62
CA ALA A 109 18.40 -9.97 8.43
C ALA A 109 18.85 -8.51 8.25
N THR A 110 20.07 -8.34 7.79
CA THR A 110 20.55 -7.01 7.38
C THR A 110 19.86 -6.60 6.09
N VAL A 111 19.18 -5.47 6.11
CA VAL A 111 18.50 -4.89 4.94
C VAL A 111 19.09 -3.53 4.61
N GLY A 112 18.79 -3.03 3.43
CA GLY A 112 19.24 -1.73 2.97
C GLY A 112 18.70 -1.42 1.59
N ARG A 113 18.99 -0.24 1.10
CA ARG A 113 18.71 0.17 -0.27
C ARG A 113 19.95 0.01 -1.11
N LEU A 114 19.77 -0.44 -2.34
CA LEU A 114 20.81 -0.48 -3.36
C LEU A 114 20.43 0.50 -4.46
N GLN A 115 21.39 1.29 -4.87
CA GLN A 115 21.27 2.16 -6.04
C GLN A 115 22.09 1.56 -7.18
N VAL A 116 21.55 1.65 -8.38
CA VAL A 116 22.29 1.29 -9.60
C VAL A 116 23.12 2.51 -10.00
N ASP A 117 24.42 2.37 -9.98
CA ASP A 117 25.30 3.28 -10.72
C ASP A 117 25.31 2.83 -12.19
N GLU A 118 24.57 3.55 -13.02
CA GLU A 118 24.46 3.23 -14.46
C GLU A 118 25.80 3.38 -15.18
N LYS A 119 26.69 4.28 -14.74
CA LYS A 119 28.00 4.50 -15.35
C LYS A 119 28.97 3.38 -15.01
N ALA A 120 29.01 2.99 -13.74
CA ALA A 120 29.87 1.93 -13.26
C ALA A 120 29.29 0.52 -13.46
N ARG A 121 27.99 0.40 -13.83
CA ARG A 121 27.24 -0.86 -13.90
C ARG A 121 27.35 -1.69 -12.62
N LYS A 122 27.31 -1.03 -11.48
CA LYS A 122 27.45 -1.65 -10.15
C LYS A 122 26.27 -1.29 -9.27
N LEU A 123 26.00 -2.19 -8.33
CA LEU A 123 25.05 -1.94 -7.23
C LEU A 123 25.84 -1.34 -6.07
N GLU A 124 25.42 -0.16 -5.62
CA GLU A 124 26.01 0.50 -4.45
C GLU A 124 24.98 0.57 -3.33
N ARG A 125 25.44 0.31 -2.11
CA ARG A 125 24.57 0.45 -0.93
C ARG A 125 24.46 1.92 -0.57
N ILE A 126 23.26 2.46 -0.53
CA ILE A 126 23.02 3.81 -0.01
C ILE A 126 22.64 3.75 1.47
N ALA A 127 23.09 4.76 2.21
CA ALA A 127 22.71 4.93 3.61
C ALA A 127 21.18 5.11 3.70
N SER A 128 20.57 4.42 4.63
CA SER A 128 19.13 4.51 4.96
C SER A 128 18.83 5.76 5.77
#